data_804464b2f25e24045a79a8e6fba635d9
#
_entry.id   804464b2f25e24045a79a8e6fba635d9
#
_cell.length_a   1.000
_cell.length_b   1.000
_cell.length_c   1.000
_cell.angle_alpha   90.00
_cell.angle_beta   90.00
_cell.angle_gamma   90.00
#
_symmetry.space_group_name_H-M   'P 1'
#
loop_
_entity.id
_entity.type
_entity.pdbx_description
1 polymer ?
#
loop_
_entity_poly.entity_id
_entity_poly.type
_entity_poly.pdbx_seq_one_letter_code
_entity_poly.pdbx_strand_id
1 'polypeptide(L)'
;MLNIGRKQKLVVVKKVEFGIYLGETREAGEKERVLLPIKQVPEGTKEGDELEVFLYRDSSDRLIATTREPKLVLGELAVLNVAATGKIGAFLDWGLEKDLFLPFKQQTRRLHPGDEVLVSLYIDKSDRLCATMKVYHFLKTNSPYVVGDIVKGRIYEISGNFGVFVAVDDRYSGLIPKREAQADYHVGQELECRVTEVKEDGKLSLSARGKAYEQIAIDAESVLSVIEEFAGVLPFDDKASPEVIQREFGLSKAAFKRAVGHLMKEKQVVILSLIHI
;
A
#
# COMPACT_ATOMS: atom_id res chain seq x y z
N MET A 1 22.53 -19.30 -14.81
CA MET A 1 21.46 -20.17 -14.24
C MET A 1 20.13 -19.52 -14.48
N LEU A 2 19.16 -20.22 -15.09
CA LEU A 2 17.83 -19.65 -15.38
C LEU A 2 17.09 -19.27 -14.10
N ASN A 3 16.79 -17.97 -13.96
CA ASN A 3 16.20 -17.40 -12.73
C ASN A 3 14.69 -17.23 -12.87
N ILE A 4 13.91 -18.10 -12.23
CA ILE A 4 12.45 -17.99 -12.21
C ILE A 4 11.99 -16.70 -11.49
N GLY A 5 10.95 -16.05 -11.99
CA GLY A 5 10.38 -14.83 -11.39
C GLY A 5 11.17 -13.56 -11.68
N ARG A 6 12.13 -13.59 -12.62
CA ARG A 6 12.96 -12.43 -13.00
C ARG A 6 12.99 -12.25 -14.51
N LYS A 7 13.12 -11.00 -14.93
CA LYS A 7 13.48 -10.67 -16.31
C LYS A 7 14.97 -10.92 -16.50
N GLN A 8 15.33 -11.52 -17.62
CA GLN A 8 16.71 -11.79 -17.96
C GLN A 8 16.88 -11.88 -19.48
N LYS A 9 18.08 -11.60 -19.96
CA LYS A 9 18.46 -11.72 -21.36
C LYS A 9 18.95 -13.11 -21.63
N LEU A 10 18.36 -13.76 -22.62
CA LEU A 10 18.72 -15.10 -23.07
C LEU A 10 18.94 -15.13 -24.58
N VAL A 11 19.81 -16.04 -25.02
CA VAL A 11 20.18 -16.22 -26.43
C VAL A 11 19.31 -17.27 -27.06
N VAL A 12 18.87 -17.03 -28.30
CA VAL A 12 18.15 -18.03 -29.14
C VAL A 12 19.08 -19.13 -29.52
N VAL A 13 18.82 -20.32 -28.97
CA VAL A 13 19.67 -21.52 -29.23
C VAL A 13 19.16 -22.30 -30.43
N LYS A 14 17.84 -22.48 -30.56
CA LYS A 14 17.23 -23.31 -31.59
C LYS A 14 15.79 -22.90 -31.88
N LYS A 15 15.42 -22.88 -33.17
CA LYS A 15 14.01 -22.74 -33.59
C LYS A 15 13.35 -24.12 -33.72
N VAL A 16 12.08 -24.20 -33.33
CA VAL A 16 11.22 -25.37 -33.46
C VAL A 16 9.83 -24.93 -33.92
N GLU A 17 8.98 -25.86 -34.36
CA GLU A 17 7.66 -25.57 -34.89
C GLU A 17 6.76 -24.80 -33.91
N PHE A 18 6.84 -25.11 -32.60
CA PHE A 18 6.01 -24.55 -31.56
C PHE A 18 6.67 -23.39 -30.80
N GLY A 19 7.87 -22.90 -31.20
CA GLY A 19 8.54 -21.78 -30.57
C GLY A 19 10.05 -21.74 -30.79
N ILE A 20 10.75 -21.13 -29.84
CA ILE A 20 12.22 -21.09 -29.79
C ILE A 20 12.72 -21.53 -28.43
N TYR A 21 13.85 -22.23 -28.41
CA TYR A 21 14.57 -22.48 -27.17
C TYR A 21 15.60 -21.39 -26.91
N LEU A 22 15.56 -20.87 -25.67
CA LEU A 22 16.48 -19.85 -25.19
C LEU A 22 17.40 -20.43 -24.12
N GLY A 23 18.63 -19.97 -24.06
CA GLY A 23 19.63 -20.36 -23.07
C GLY A 23 20.49 -19.17 -22.66
N GLU A 24 21.33 -19.30 -21.63
CA GLU A 24 22.28 -18.25 -21.23
C GLU A 24 23.37 -18.05 -22.30
N THR A 25 23.73 -19.12 -22.99
CA THR A 25 24.66 -19.11 -24.13
C THR A 25 24.07 -19.88 -25.29
N ARG A 26 24.66 -19.69 -26.47
CA ARG A 26 24.26 -20.43 -27.69
C ARG A 26 24.49 -21.94 -27.60
N GLU A 27 25.46 -22.33 -26.77
CA GLU A 27 25.87 -23.75 -26.56
C GLU A 27 25.10 -24.40 -25.40
N ALA A 28 24.14 -23.70 -24.76
CA ALA A 28 23.39 -24.23 -23.64
C ALA A 28 22.85 -25.64 -23.91
N GLY A 29 23.02 -26.56 -22.98
CA GLY A 29 22.53 -27.93 -23.05
C GLY A 29 21.01 -28.03 -22.96
N GLU A 30 20.42 -29.19 -23.28
CA GLU A 30 18.95 -29.36 -23.28
C GLU A 30 18.29 -29.00 -21.92
N LYS A 31 18.94 -29.28 -20.81
CA LYS A 31 18.45 -28.99 -19.47
C LYS A 31 18.61 -27.51 -19.07
N GLU A 32 19.38 -26.75 -19.82
CA GLU A 32 19.70 -25.34 -19.59
C GLU A 32 18.91 -24.42 -20.54
N ARG A 33 17.97 -24.99 -21.29
CA ARG A 33 17.11 -24.25 -22.22
C ARG A 33 15.71 -24.08 -21.69
N VAL A 34 15.09 -22.99 -22.07
CA VAL A 34 13.67 -22.69 -21.77
C VAL A 34 12.94 -22.40 -23.09
N LEU A 35 11.71 -22.84 -23.20
CA LEU A 35 10.89 -22.60 -24.38
C LEU A 35 10.22 -21.20 -24.27
N LEU A 36 10.34 -20.41 -25.35
CA LEU A 36 9.48 -19.27 -25.64
C LEU A 36 8.46 -19.71 -26.72
N PRO A 37 7.14 -19.68 -26.41
CA PRO A 37 6.10 -20.11 -27.36
C PRO A 37 6.09 -19.28 -28.66
N ILE A 38 5.76 -19.89 -29.78
CA ILE A 38 5.79 -19.26 -31.11
C ILE A 38 4.99 -17.96 -31.19
N LYS A 39 3.85 -17.89 -30.48
CA LYS A 39 2.98 -16.69 -30.43
C LYS A 39 3.62 -15.47 -29.79
N GLN A 40 4.74 -15.66 -29.09
CA GLN A 40 5.46 -14.61 -28.36
C GLN A 40 6.85 -14.35 -28.95
N VAL A 41 7.23 -15.06 -30.01
CA VAL A 41 8.51 -14.86 -30.70
C VAL A 41 8.42 -13.61 -31.56
N PRO A 42 9.27 -12.58 -31.36
CA PRO A 42 9.30 -11.41 -32.24
C PRO A 42 9.59 -11.77 -33.69
N GLU A 43 8.95 -11.06 -34.63
CA GLU A 43 9.20 -11.25 -36.04
C GLU A 43 10.69 -11.00 -36.38
N GLY A 44 11.22 -11.79 -37.29
CA GLY A 44 12.62 -11.69 -37.73
C GLY A 44 13.65 -12.31 -36.79
N THR A 45 13.26 -12.82 -35.61
CA THR A 45 14.17 -13.47 -34.66
C THR A 45 14.97 -14.59 -35.30
N LYS A 46 16.29 -14.64 -35.07
CA LYS A 46 17.23 -15.63 -35.60
C LYS A 46 17.95 -16.35 -34.46
N GLU A 47 18.52 -17.53 -34.76
CA GLU A 47 19.42 -18.22 -33.83
C GLU A 47 20.66 -17.35 -33.55
N GLY A 48 21.00 -17.21 -32.27
CA GLY A 48 22.04 -16.32 -31.77
C GLY A 48 21.58 -14.94 -31.36
N ASP A 49 20.33 -14.54 -31.64
CA ASP A 49 19.78 -13.26 -31.15
C ASP A 49 19.57 -13.31 -29.63
N GLU A 50 19.68 -12.16 -28.96
CA GLU A 50 19.42 -12.00 -27.54
C GLU A 50 18.01 -11.43 -27.34
N LEU A 51 17.23 -12.05 -26.48
CA LEU A 51 15.88 -11.61 -26.11
C LEU A 51 15.78 -11.42 -24.60
N GLU A 52 15.14 -10.32 -24.18
CA GLU A 52 14.75 -10.13 -22.80
C GLU A 52 13.43 -10.85 -22.53
N VAL A 53 13.43 -11.76 -21.58
CA VAL A 53 12.26 -12.60 -21.25
C VAL A 53 12.09 -12.72 -19.73
N PHE A 54 10.85 -12.97 -19.32
CA PHE A 54 10.52 -13.35 -17.95
C PHE A 54 10.31 -14.87 -17.89
N LEU A 55 10.79 -15.50 -16.81
CA LEU A 55 10.65 -16.94 -16.61
C LEU A 55 9.63 -17.27 -15.52
N TYR A 56 8.70 -18.16 -15.85
CA TYR A 56 7.69 -18.66 -14.92
C TYR A 56 7.31 -20.10 -15.23
N ARG A 57 6.39 -20.71 -14.45
CA ARG A 57 5.88 -22.06 -14.74
C ARG A 57 4.49 -21.97 -15.36
N ASP A 58 4.30 -22.68 -16.48
CA ASP A 58 3.02 -22.79 -17.16
C ASP A 58 1.99 -23.63 -16.37
N SER A 59 0.79 -23.82 -16.92
CA SER A 59 -0.28 -24.63 -16.30
C SER A 59 0.08 -26.12 -16.14
N SER A 60 1.06 -26.60 -16.89
CA SER A 60 1.61 -27.98 -16.79
C SER A 60 2.86 -28.03 -15.90
N ASP A 61 3.17 -26.96 -15.16
CA ASP A 61 4.29 -26.84 -14.25
C ASP A 61 5.69 -26.88 -14.91
N ARG A 62 5.76 -26.65 -16.21
CA ARG A 62 6.99 -26.59 -16.98
C ARG A 62 7.56 -25.17 -16.93
N LEU A 63 8.89 -25.05 -16.81
CA LEU A 63 9.56 -23.76 -16.95
C LEU A 63 9.38 -23.23 -18.37
N ILE A 64 8.90 -22.00 -18.50
CA ILE A 64 8.58 -21.35 -19.78
C ILE A 64 9.04 -19.88 -19.74
N ALA A 65 9.44 -19.38 -20.90
CA ALA A 65 9.77 -17.97 -21.10
C ALA A 65 8.56 -17.22 -21.68
N THR A 66 8.48 -15.93 -21.37
CA THR A 66 7.52 -15.02 -21.99
C THR A 66 8.16 -13.67 -22.28
N THR A 67 7.79 -13.05 -23.40
CA THR A 67 8.11 -11.66 -23.72
C THR A 67 7.07 -10.70 -23.17
N ARG A 68 5.94 -11.21 -22.64
CA ARG A 68 4.95 -10.36 -21.94
C ARG A 68 5.54 -9.84 -20.65
N GLU A 69 5.19 -8.61 -20.33
CA GLU A 69 5.63 -7.95 -19.11
C GLU A 69 4.69 -8.28 -17.96
N PRO A 70 5.14 -9.00 -16.91
CA PRO A 70 4.32 -9.21 -15.73
C PRO A 70 4.20 -7.91 -14.93
N LYS A 71 3.06 -7.71 -14.27
CA LYS A 71 2.84 -6.56 -13.36
C LYS A 71 3.68 -6.63 -12.09
N LEU A 72 4.34 -7.76 -11.83
CA LEU A 72 5.09 -8.03 -10.60
C LEU A 72 6.23 -9.02 -10.87
N VAL A 73 7.42 -8.71 -10.37
CA VAL A 73 8.60 -9.60 -10.40
C VAL A 73 9.07 -9.95 -9.00
N LEU A 74 9.93 -10.96 -8.88
CA LEU A 74 10.38 -11.46 -7.58
C LEU A 74 11.11 -10.38 -6.77
N GLY A 75 10.62 -10.13 -5.55
CA GLY A 75 11.17 -9.13 -4.62
C GLY A 75 10.59 -7.73 -4.76
N GLU A 76 9.65 -7.52 -5.67
CA GLU A 76 8.89 -6.28 -5.81
C GLU A 76 7.50 -6.38 -5.19
N LEU A 77 6.83 -5.24 -5.12
CA LEU A 77 5.46 -5.09 -4.65
C LEU A 77 4.60 -4.55 -5.79
N ALA A 78 3.38 -5.06 -5.91
CA ALA A 78 2.36 -4.51 -6.79
C ALA A 78 0.96 -4.71 -6.22
N VAL A 79 0.05 -3.84 -6.62
CA VAL A 79 -1.39 -4.02 -6.40
C VAL A 79 -1.94 -4.80 -7.58
N LEU A 80 -2.54 -5.96 -7.30
CA LEU A 80 -3.12 -6.84 -8.30
C LEU A 80 -4.61 -7.07 -8.03
N ASN A 81 -5.37 -7.28 -9.09
CA ASN A 81 -6.79 -7.63 -9.00
C ASN A 81 -6.98 -9.13 -8.76
N VAL A 82 -7.91 -9.48 -7.88
CA VAL A 82 -8.38 -10.83 -7.69
C VAL A 82 -9.28 -11.22 -8.86
N ALA A 83 -8.80 -12.08 -9.75
CA ALA A 83 -9.56 -12.59 -10.89
C ALA A 83 -10.59 -13.65 -10.45
N ALA A 84 -10.19 -14.54 -9.54
CA ALA A 84 -11.05 -15.60 -9.04
C ALA A 84 -10.65 -16.05 -7.63
N THR A 85 -11.56 -16.70 -6.94
CA THR A 85 -11.32 -17.40 -5.67
C THR A 85 -11.66 -18.87 -5.80
N GLY A 86 -10.89 -19.72 -5.14
CA GLY A 86 -11.07 -21.18 -5.20
C GLY A 86 -10.94 -21.85 -3.84
N LYS A 87 -10.95 -23.19 -3.82
CA LYS A 87 -10.88 -24.01 -2.59
C LYS A 87 -9.56 -23.92 -1.84
N ILE A 88 -8.48 -23.42 -2.46
CA ILE A 88 -7.12 -23.39 -1.91
C ILE A 88 -6.54 -21.99 -1.78
N GLY A 89 -7.20 -20.96 -2.32
CA GLY A 89 -6.76 -19.58 -2.31
C GLY A 89 -7.43 -18.72 -3.37
N ALA A 90 -6.80 -17.62 -3.69
CA ALA A 90 -7.21 -16.70 -4.75
C ALA A 90 -6.25 -16.77 -5.94
N PHE A 91 -6.71 -16.27 -7.08
CA PHE A 91 -5.96 -16.17 -8.32
C PHE A 91 -5.95 -14.70 -8.74
N LEU A 92 -4.77 -14.16 -9.00
CA LEU A 92 -4.55 -12.74 -9.27
C LEU A 92 -4.15 -12.52 -10.71
N ASP A 93 -4.77 -11.52 -11.37
CA ASP A 93 -4.32 -11.05 -12.67
C ASP A 93 -3.00 -10.29 -12.54
N TRP A 94 -1.92 -10.86 -13.03
CA TRP A 94 -0.59 -10.26 -13.04
C TRP A 94 -0.03 -10.01 -14.45
N GLY A 95 -0.91 -10.08 -15.47
CA GLY A 95 -0.60 -9.76 -16.86
C GLY A 95 -0.09 -10.94 -17.70
N LEU A 96 0.05 -12.14 -17.13
CA LEU A 96 0.43 -13.35 -17.85
C LEU A 96 -0.78 -14.27 -18.10
N GLU A 97 -0.63 -15.28 -18.96
CA GLU A 97 -1.72 -16.19 -19.33
C GLU A 97 -2.26 -17.02 -18.16
N LYS A 98 -1.39 -17.36 -17.20
CA LYS A 98 -1.77 -18.07 -15.98
C LYS A 98 -1.81 -17.08 -14.84
N ASP A 99 -2.95 -16.99 -14.17
CA ASP A 99 -3.11 -16.19 -12.97
C ASP A 99 -2.14 -16.58 -11.87
N LEU A 100 -1.71 -15.60 -11.09
CA LEU A 100 -0.81 -15.79 -9.98
C LEU A 100 -1.56 -16.33 -8.76
N PHE A 101 -1.13 -17.46 -8.23
CA PHE A 101 -1.78 -18.09 -7.08
C PHE A 101 -1.41 -17.41 -5.76
N LEU A 102 -2.44 -17.08 -4.97
CA LEU A 102 -2.33 -16.53 -3.61
C LEU A 102 -2.96 -17.50 -2.60
N PRO A 103 -2.18 -18.37 -1.95
CA PRO A 103 -2.68 -19.36 -0.97
C PRO A 103 -3.38 -18.70 0.22
N PHE A 104 -4.39 -19.35 0.81
CA PHE A 104 -5.06 -18.83 2.02
C PHE A 104 -4.08 -18.47 3.16
N LYS A 105 -3.02 -19.26 3.37
CA LYS A 105 -1.99 -18.99 4.40
C LYS A 105 -1.21 -17.69 4.18
N GLN A 106 -1.25 -17.15 2.97
CA GLN A 106 -0.56 -15.93 2.57
C GLN A 106 -1.50 -14.72 2.47
N GLN A 107 -2.80 -14.91 2.71
CA GLN A 107 -3.79 -13.84 2.77
C GLN A 107 -3.87 -13.26 4.18
N THR A 108 -4.08 -11.94 4.29
CA THR A 108 -4.26 -11.24 5.57
C THR A 108 -5.73 -10.88 5.84
N ARG A 109 -6.61 -11.06 4.84
CA ARG A 109 -8.07 -10.96 4.93
C ARG A 109 -8.75 -11.91 3.96
N ARG A 110 -10.05 -12.10 4.12
CA ARG A 110 -10.85 -12.81 3.11
C ARG A 110 -10.93 -11.98 1.83
N LEU A 111 -10.84 -12.65 0.68
CA LEU A 111 -10.83 -12.02 -0.64
C LEU A 111 -12.03 -12.45 -1.46
N HIS A 112 -12.46 -11.54 -2.36
CA HIS A 112 -13.51 -11.75 -3.34
C HIS A 112 -13.01 -11.35 -4.73
N PRO A 113 -13.56 -11.92 -5.81
CA PRO A 113 -13.27 -11.45 -7.17
C PRO A 113 -13.51 -9.94 -7.30
N GLY A 114 -12.57 -9.23 -7.92
CA GLY A 114 -12.59 -7.78 -8.06
C GLY A 114 -11.87 -7.01 -6.94
N ASP A 115 -11.49 -7.67 -5.84
CA ASP A 115 -10.66 -7.02 -4.81
C ASP A 115 -9.29 -6.64 -5.36
N GLU A 116 -8.78 -5.48 -4.94
CA GLU A 116 -7.38 -5.09 -5.12
C GLU A 116 -6.56 -5.47 -3.90
N VAL A 117 -5.40 -6.07 -4.12
CA VAL A 117 -4.52 -6.54 -3.05
C VAL A 117 -3.07 -6.18 -3.31
N LEU A 118 -2.40 -5.61 -2.30
CA LEU A 118 -0.97 -5.40 -2.32
C LEU A 118 -0.26 -6.73 -2.02
N VAL A 119 0.58 -7.16 -2.95
CA VAL A 119 1.26 -8.45 -2.86
C VAL A 119 2.72 -8.34 -3.29
N SER A 120 3.51 -9.32 -2.87
CA SER A 120 4.83 -9.62 -3.42
C SER A 120 4.88 -11.06 -3.93
N LEU A 121 5.90 -11.37 -4.74
CA LEU A 121 6.19 -12.74 -5.17
C LEU A 121 7.12 -13.44 -4.20
N TYR A 122 6.87 -14.72 -3.97
CA TYR A 122 7.82 -15.64 -3.39
C TYR A 122 7.83 -16.97 -4.16
N ILE A 123 8.89 -17.74 -4.00
CA ILE A 123 9.00 -19.09 -4.54
C ILE A 123 8.62 -20.07 -3.42
N ASP A 124 7.64 -20.91 -3.67
CA ASP A 124 7.19 -21.91 -2.71
C ASP A 124 8.16 -23.13 -2.68
N LYS A 125 7.87 -24.10 -1.79
CA LYS A 125 8.68 -25.32 -1.66
C LYS A 125 8.67 -26.22 -2.89
N SER A 126 7.80 -25.95 -3.86
CA SER A 126 7.65 -26.69 -5.11
C SER A 126 8.22 -25.90 -6.30
N ASP A 127 9.08 -24.90 -6.04
CA ASP A 127 9.67 -24.01 -7.04
C ASP A 127 8.64 -23.29 -7.91
N ARG A 128 7.47 -22.95 -7.35
CA ARG A 128 6.42 -22.19 -8.03
C ARG A 128 6.39 -20.76 -7.53
N LEU A 129 6.13 -19.83 -8.44
CA LEU A 129 5.83 -18.46 -8.08
C LEU A 129 4.42 -18.38 -7.46
N CYS A 130 4.37 -17.84 -6.26
CA CYS A 130 3.13 -17.57 -5.52
C CYS A 130 3.13 -16.14 -4.99
N ALA A 131 1.93 -15.58 -4.80
CA ALA A 131 1.76 -14.28 -4.17
C ALA A 131 1.68 -14.39 -2.64
N THR A 132 2.08 -13.32 -1.96
CA THR A 132 1.87 -13.14 -0.52
C THR A 132 1.39 -11.72 -0.22
N MET A 133 0.38 -11.58 0.65
CA MET A 133 -0.05 -10.30 1.24
C MET A 133 0.76 -9.93 2.49
N LYS A 134 1.64 -10.81 2.97
CA LYS A 134 2.54 -10.57 4.10
C LYS A 134 3.76 -9.77 3.64
N VAL A 135 3.53 -8.50 3.34
CA VAL A 135 4.47 -7.63 2.60
C VAL A 135 5.51 -6.93 3.49
N TYR A 136 5.45 -7.05 4.80
CA TYR A 136 6.32 -6.33 5.75
C TYR A 136 7.82 -6.35 5.37
N HIS A 137 8.34 -7.51 5.00
CA HIS A 137 9.77 -7.69 4.68
C HIS A 137 10.16 -7.21 3.27
N PHE A 138 9.20 -6.88 2.43
CA PHE A 138 9.42 -6.38 1.07
C PHE A 138 9.35 -4.85 0.99
N LEU A 139 8.79 -4.20 2.01
CA LEU A 139 8.71 -2.75 2.08
C LEU A 139 10.08 -2.13 2.34
N LYS A 140 10.36 -1.05 1.63
CA LYS A 140 11.60 -0.28 1.75
C LYS A 140 11.53 0.66 2.96
N THR A 141 12.70 0.96 3.52
CA THR A 141 12.85 1.88 4.65
C THR A 141 13.58 3.18 4.28
N ASN A 142 14.09 3.28 3.05
CA ASN A 142 14.78 4.47 2.53
C ASN A 142 13.84 5.40 1.78
N SER A 143 12.75 5.82 2.41
CA SER A 143 11.79 6.73 1.79
C SER A 143 12.39 8.14 1.61
N PRO A 144 11.92 8.92 0.62
CA PRO A 144 12.32 10.31 0.46
C PRO A 144 11.61 11.28 1.42
N TYR A 145 10.66 10.79 2.21
CA TYR A 145 9.75 11.60 3.03
C TYR A 145 10.43 12.13 4.30
N VAL A 146 9.99 13.32 4.70
CA VAL A 146 10.40 13.99 5.92
C VAL A 146 9.21 14.23 6.84
N VAL A 147 9.49 14.59 8.10
CA VAL A 147 8.45 14.92 9.09
C VAL A 147 7.60 16.09 8.59
N GLY A 148 6.30 15.94 8.64
CA GLY A 148 5.32 16.93 8.17
C GLY A 148 4.70 16.60 6.81
N ASP A 149 5.36 15.77 5.99
CA ASP A 149 4.84 15.40 4.67
C ASP A 149 3.51 14.68 4.77
N ILE A 150 2.65 14.93 3.78
CA ILE A 150 1.40 14.18 3.56
C ILE A 150 1.67 13.09 2.53
N VAL A 151 1.36 11.87 2.89
CA VAL A 151 1.64 10.68 2.08
C VAL A 151 0.38 9.84 1.91
N LYS A 152 0.27 9.17 0.77
CA LYS A 152 -0.77 8.15 0.55
C LYS A 152 -0.26 6.80 1.03
N GLY A 153 -1.11 6.03 1.66
CA GLY A 153 -0.75 4.70 2.14
C GLY A 153 -1.91 3.73 2.08
N ARG A 154 -1.57 2.45 2.05
CA ARG A 154 -2.52 1.33 2.07
C ARG A 154 -2.29 0.50 3.32
N ILE A 155 -3.36 0.24 4.07
CA ILE A 155 -3.31 -0.64 5.24
C ILE A 155 -3.10 -2.08 4.76
N TYR A 156 -2.02 -2.73 5.18
CA TYR A 156 -1.78 -4.14 4.84
C TYR A 156 -1.87 -5.10 6.04
N GLU A 157 -1.78 -4.56 7.27
CA GLU A 157 -1.91 -5.35 8.50
C GLU A 157 -2.39 -4.47 9.66
N ILE A 158 -3.22 -5.04 10.53
CA ILE A 158 -3.68 -4.39 11.78
C ILE A 158 -3.26 -5.26 12.95
N SER A 159 -2.43 -4.69 13.83
CA SER A 159 -1.92 -5.36 15.01
C SER A 159 -2.53 -4.80 16.29
N GLY A 160 -3.08 -5.67 17.12
CA GLY A 160 -3.62 -5.28 18.43
C GLY A 160 -2.57 -4.69 19.38
N ASN A 161 -1.29 -4.97 19.16
CA ASN A 161 -0.18 -4.52 20.02
C ASN A 161 0.49 -3.25 19.48
N PHE A 162 0.74 -3.16 18.17
CA PHE A 162 1.57 -2.10 17.57
C PHE A 162 0.73 -0.98 16.95
N GLY A 163 -0.41 -1.29 16.35
CA GLY A 163 -1.24 -0.36 15.61
C GLY A 163 -1.47 -0.82 14.17
N VAL A 164 -1.50 0.12 13.22
CA VAL A 164 -1.87 -0.13 11.83
C VAL A 164 -0.65 0.01 10.94
N PHE A 165 -0.27 -1.08 10.30
CA PHE A 165 0.84 -1.11 9.36
C PHE A 165 0.36 -0.63 7.98
N VAL A 166 1.10 0.33 7.44
CA VAL A 166 0.76 1.05 6.21
C VAL A 166 1.90 0.94 5.21
N ALA A 167 1.60 0.55 4.00
CA ALA A 167 2.50 0.64 2.87
C ALA A 167 2.34 2.04 2.24
N VAL A 168 3.27 2.93 2.50
CA VAL A 168 3.28 4.28 1.90
C VAL A 168 3.71 4.15 0.44
N ASP A 169 2.89 4.69 -0.48
CA ASP A 169 3.02 4.54 -1.94
C ASP A 169 3.15 3.07 -2.39
N ASP A 170 2.52 2.14 -1.66
CA ASP A 170 2.65 0.70 -1.85
C ASP A 170 4.12 0.21 -1.86
N ARG A 171 5.04 0.95 -1.25
CA ARG A 171 6.49 0.75 -1.34
C ARG A 171 7.25 0.90 -0.02
N TYR A 172 6.89 1.86 0.82
CA TYR A 172 7.67 2.21 2.02
C TYR A 172 6.95 1.80 3.30
N SER A 173 7.75 1.41 4.31
CA SER A 173 7.23 0.94 5.59
C SER A 173 6.75 2.09 6.46
N GLY A 174 5.47 2.08 6.82
CA GLY A 174 4.83 3.03 7.72
C GLY A 174 4.03 2.35 8.82
N LEU A 175 3.86 3.03 9.94
CA LEU A 175 3.06 2.57 11.09
C LEU A 175 2.26 3.74 11.68
N ILE A 176 0.95 3.58 11.77
CA ILE A 176 0.11 4.40 12.63
C ILE A 176 0.09 3.75 14.02
N PRO A 177 0.62 4.40 15.07
CA PRO A 177 0.65 3.82 16.42
C PRO A 177 -0.73 3.48 16.94
N LYS A 178 -0.86 2.44 17.77
CA LYS A 178 -2.13 1.97 18.34
C LYS A 178 -2.96 3.09 18.98
N ARG A 179 -2.33 4.04 19.68
CA ARG A 179 -3.00 5.19 20.32
C ARG A 179 -3.71 6.13 19.33
N GLU A 180 -3.36 6.04 18.04
CA GLU A 180 -3.92 6.86 16.96
C GLU A 180 -4.79 6.05 15.99
N ALA A 181 -4.78 4.72 16.13
CA ALA A 181 -5.58 3.83 15.29
C ALA A 181 -7.08 4.04 15.57
N GLN A 182 -7.86 4.15 14.50
CA GLN A 182 -9.32 4.24 14.56
C GLN A 182 -9.93 2.84 14.48
N ALA A 183 -11.13 2.68 15.04
CA ALA A 183 -11.77 1.36 15.15
C ALA A 183 -12.30 0.82 13.80
N ASP A 184 -12.51 1.68 12.80
CA ASP A 184 -13.06 1.40 11.49
C ASP A 184 -12.01 1.07 10.42
N TYR A 185 -10.73 1.08 10.78
CA TYR A 185 -9.67 0.72 9.83
C TYR A 185 -9.76 -0.75 9.42
N HIS A 186 -9.55 -1.01 8.12
CA HIS A 186 -9.53 -2.37 7.59
C HIS A 186 -8.39 -2.58 6.57
N VAL A 187 -7.94 -3.81 6.45
CA VAL A 187 -6.86 -4.18 5.51
C VAL A 187 -7.33 -3.96 4.07
N GLY A 188 -6.48 -3.30 3.29
CA GLY A 188 -6.74 -2.88 1.91
C GLY A 188 -7.23 -1.42 1.78
N GLN A 189 -7.61 -0.77 2.88
CA GLN A 189 -8.04 0.62 2.88
C GLN A 189 -6.88 1.54 2.51
N GLU A 190 -7.15 2.47 1.60
CA GLU A 190 -6.27 3.59 1.29
C GLU A 190 -6.60 4.78 2.19
N LEU A 191 -5.59 5.52 2.59
CA LEU A 191 -5.74 6.70 3.43
C LEU A 191 -4.58 7.67 3.20
N GLU A 192 -4.84 8.94 3.48
CA GLU A 192 -3.80 9.96 3.59
C GLU A 192 -3.29 10.04 5.03
N CYS A 193 -1.99 10.10 5.18
CA CYS A 193 -1.32 10.20 6.47
C CYS A 193 -0.31 11.33 6.45
N ARG A 194 -0.07 11.91 7.62
CA ARG A 194 1.06 12.81 7.87
C ARG A 194 2.21 12.01 8.47
N VAL A 195 3.42 12.22 7.98
CA VAL A 195 4.65 11.70 8.58
C VAL A 195 4.92 12.47 9.88
N THR A 196 4.90 11.77 11.01
CA THR A 196 5.16 12.35 12.33
C THR A 196 6.59 12.15 12.80
N GLU A 197 7.25 11.12 12.29
CA GLU A 197 8.63 10.77 12.63
C GLU A 197 9.24 9.91 11.52
N VAL A 198 10.50 10.12 11.22
CA VAL A 198 11.33 9.20 10.43
C VAL A 198 12.28 8.53 11.40
N LYS A 199 12.13 7.22 11.60
CA LYS A 199 12.94 6.45 12.54
C LYS A 199 14.37 6.26 12.03
N GLU A 200 15.30 5.92 12.94
CA GLU A 200 16.71 5.66 12.59
C GLU A 200 16.87 4.57 11.51
N ASP A 201 15.99 3.54 11.52
CA ASP A 201 15.96 2.48 10.51
C ASP A 201 15.22 2.90 9.22
N GLY A 202 14.80 4.16 9.11
CA GLY A 202 14.13 4.77 7.94
C GLY A 202 12.64 4.44 7.81
N LYS A 203 12.04 3.72 8.75
CA LYS A 203 10.59 3.50 8.80
C LYS A 203 9.86 4.76 9.23
N LEU A 204 8.65 4.94 8.72
CA LEU A 204 7.83 6.12 8.98
C LEU A 204 6.84 5.86 10.12
N SER A 205 6.81 6.76 11.12
CA SER A 205 5.65 6.89 12.00
C SER A 205 4.64 7.82 11.34
N LEU A 206 3.37 7.41 11.34
CA LEU A 206 2.31 8.09 10.60
C LEU A 206 1.18 8.49 11.54
N SER A 207 0.47 9.57 11.19
CA SER A 207 -0.81 9.94 11.78
C SER A 207 -1.84 10.17 10.66
N ALA A 208 -2.98 9.52 10.76
CA ALA A 208 -4.12 9.73 9.85
C ALA A 208 -5.07 10.83 10.35
N ARG A 209 -4.68 11.58 11.37
CA ARG A 209 -5.46 12.67 11.97
C ARG A 209 -5.46 13.97 11.17
N GLY A 210 -5.18 13.95 9.86
CA GLY A 210 -5.31 15.11 8.99
C GLY A 210 -6.70 15.73 9.09
N LYS A 211 -7.74 14.94 8.95
CA LYS A 211 -9.12 15.38 9.11
C LYS A 211 -9.45 15.93 10.50
N ALA A 212 -8.82 15.42 11.56
CA ALA A 212 -9.06 15.92 12.92
C ALA A 212 -8.40 17.29 13.15
N TYR A 213 -7.27 17.58 12.52
CA TYR A 213 -6.63 18.91 12.63
C TYR A 213 -7.36 19.94 11.75
N GLU A 214 -7.75 19.56 10.53
CA GLU A 214 -8.62 20.39 9.67
C GLU A 214 -9.97 20.63 10.34
N GLN A 215 -10.55 19.60 10.97
CA GLN A 215 -11.78 19.76 11.73
C GLN A 215 -11.59 20.69 12.94
N ILE A 216 -10.46 20.62 13.65
CA ILE A 216 -10.16 21.56 14.75
C ILE A 216 -10.02 22.98 14.22
N ALA A 217 -9.43 23.20 13.05
CA ALA A 217 -9.33 24.52 12.43
C ALA A 217 -10.72 25.05 12.03
N ILE A 218 -11.57 24.23 11.41
CA ILE A 218 -12.95 24.55 11.06
C ILE A 218 -13.77 24.86 12.32
N ASP A 219 -13.66 23.98 13.33
CA ASP A 219 -14.33 24.18 14.63
C ASP A 219 -13.84 25.48 15.31
N ALA A 220 -12.56 25.81 15.19
CA ALA A 220 -11.96 27.03 15.75
C ALA A 220 -12.46 28.30 15.04
N GLU A 221 -12.52 28.29 13.70
CA GLU A 221 -13.13 29.40 12.94
C GLU A 221 -14.59 29.58 13.30
N SER A 222 -15.37 28.49 13.42
CA SER A 222 -16.75 28.55 13.87
C SER A 222 -16.89 29.14 15.27
N VAL A 223 -16.03 28.75 16.22
CA VAL A 223 -16.00 29.30 17.59
C VAL A 223 -15.63 30.79 17.57
N LEU A 224 -14.65 31.18 16.77
CA LEU A 224 -14.20 32.58 16.65
C LEU A 224 -15.33 33.45 16.08
N SER A 225 -16.04 33.02 15.04
CA SER A 225 -17.17 33.72 14.45
C SER A 225 -18.28 33.98 15.50
N VAL A 226 -18.61 32.98 16.31
CA VAL A 226 -19.60 33.15 17.38
C VAL A 226 -19.10 34.12 18.47
N ILE A 227 -17.80 34.08 18.83
CA ILE A 227 -17.24 35.07 19.77
C ILE A 227 -17.40 36.50 19.25
N GLU A 228 -17.14 36.69 17.93
CA GLU A 228 -17.32 38.00 17.27
C GLU A 228 -18.79 38.45 17.31
N GLU A 229 -19.76 37.55 17.08
CA GLU A 229 -21.19 37.84 17.21
C GLU A 229 -21.57 38.28 18.63
N PHE A 230 -20.88 37.77 19.66
CA PHE A 230 -21.03 38.22 21.05
C PHE A 230 -20.14 39.43 21.41
N ALA A 231 -19.79 40.26 20.44
CA ALA A 231 -18.96 41.45 20.59
C ALA A 231 -17.58 41.16 21.26
N GLY A 232 -17.01 39.99 20.93
CA GLY A 232 -15.68 39.59 21.38
C GLY A 232 -15.64 38.89 22.76
N VAL A 233 -16.76 38.69 23.42
CA VAL A 233 -16.81 38.09 24.77
C VAL A 233 -17.96 37.11 24.87
N LEU A 234 -17.66 35.82 25.06
CA LEU A 234 -18.71 34.84 25.36
C LEU A 234 -19.23 34.99 26.80
N PRO A 235 -20.55 34.84 27.02
CA PRO A 235 -21.15 34.93 28.36
C PRO A 235 -20.91 33.69 29.24
N PHE A 236 -19.98 32.83 28.87
CA PHE A 236 -19.58 31.59 29.56
C PHE A 236 -18.14 31.21 29.23
N ASP A 237 -17.56 30.31 30.02
CA ASP A 237 -16.20 29.82 29.88
C ASP A 237 -16.16 28.40 29.24
N ASP A 238 -14.97 27.79 29.21
CA ASP A 238 -14.75 26.44 28.71
C ASP A 238 -15.40 25.31 29.55
N LYS A 239 -16.01 25.68 30.71
CA LYS A 239 -16.73 24.75 31.59
C LYS A 239 -18.23 24.71 31.32
N ALA A 240 -18.75 25.54 30.40
CA ALA A 240 -20.15 25.55 30.01
C ALA A 240 -20.73 24.13 29.82
N SER A 241 -22.03 23.97 30.05
CA SER A 241 -22.69 22.67 29.93
C SER A 241 -22.67 22.16 28.46
N PRO A 242 -22.69 20.83 28.22
CA PRO A 242 -22.75 20.29 26.86
C PRO A 242 -23.93 20.84 26.04
N GLU A 243 -25.08 21.09 26.69
CA GLU A 243 -26.30 21.59 26.05
C GLU A 243 -26.12 23.03 25.53
N VAL A 244 -25.43 23.87 26.29
CA VAL A 244 -25.11 25.25 25.89
C VAL A 244 -24.16 25.22 24.69
N ILE A 245 -23.09 24.44 24.78
CA ILE A 245 -22.10 24.33 23.71
C ILE A 245 -22.74 23.78 22.41
N GLN A 246 -23.59 22.75 22.55
CA GLN A 246 -24.27 22.18 21.37
C GLN A 246 -25.24 23.19 20.74
N ARG A 247 -25.93 24.01 21.57
CA ARG A 247 -26.88 25.00 21.07
C ARG A 247 -26.20 26.17 20.35
N GLU A 248 -25.12 26.70 20.94
CA GLU A 248 -24.46 27.93 20.46
C GLU A 248 -23.47 27.62 19.28
N PHE A 249 -22.80 26.48 19.31
CA PHE A 249 -21.73 26.15 18.36
C PHE A 249 -22.01 24.91 17.49
N GLY A 250 -23.03 24.11 17.78
CA GLY A 250 -23.25 22.83 17.13
C GLY A 250 -22.18 21.77 17.42
N LEU A 251 -21.31 22.01 18.40
CA LEU A 251 -20.17 21.19 18.71
C LEU A 251 -20.39 20.34 19.98
N SER A 252 -19.71 19.19 20.04
CA SER A 252 -19.56 18.48 21.31
C SER A 252 -18.63 19.26 22.27
N LYS A 253 -18.80 19.09 23.57
CA LYS A 253 -17.93 19.73 24.60
C LYS A 253 -16.43 19.41 24.36
N ALA A 254 -16.11 18.21 23.91
CA ALA A 254 -14.74 17.84 23.62
C ALA A 254 -14.18 18.52 22.34
N ALA A 255 -15.01 18.72 21.30
CA ALA A 255 -14.65 19.47 20.10
C ALA A 255 -14.44 20.95 20.43
N PHE A 256 -15.38 21.57 21.15
CA PHE A 256 -15.28 22.95 21.62
C PHE A 256 -13.99 23.21 22.42
N LYS A 257 -13.67 22.35 23.41
CA LYS A 257 -12.42 22.49 24.17
C LYS A 257 -11.17 22.40 23.32
N ARG A 258 -11.15 21.53 22.29
CA ARG A 258 -10.02 21.44 21.33
C ARG A 258 -9.91 22.71 20.50
N ALA A 259 -11.02 23.21 19.98
CA ALA A 259 -11.09 24.47 19.22
C ALA A 259 -10.59 25.66 20.01
N VAL A 260 -11.11 25.88 21.24
CA VAL A 260 -10.63 26.93 22.14
C VAL A 260 -9.16 26.80 22.48
N GLY A 261 -8.68 25.56 22.75
CA GLY A 261 -7.26 25.29 23.00
C GLY A 261 -6.37 25.61 21.78
N HIS A 262 -6.86 25.41 20.57
CA HIS A 262 -6.17 25.79 19.33
C HIS A 262 -6.10 27.33 19.22
N LEU A 263 -7.23 28.04 19.38
CA LEU A 263 -7.28 29.53 19.34
C LEU A 263 -6.39 30.17 20.39
N MET A 264 -6.32 29.59 21.60
CA MET A 264 -5.40 30.07 22.66
C MET A 264 -3.93 29.89 22.25
N LYS A 265 -3.57 28.77 21.64
CA LYS A 265 -2.21 28.50 21.13
C LYS A 265 -1.83 29.50 20.04
N GLU A 266 -2.76 29.85 19.18
CA GLU A 266 -2.60 30.86 18.10
C GLU A 266 -2.72 32.30 18.66
N LYS A 267 -2.92 32.47 19.97
CA LYS A 267 -3.10 33.77 20.66
C LYS A 267 -4.28 34.60 20.15
N GLN A 268 -5.29 33.96 19.60
CA GLN A 268 -6.51 34.59 19.10
C GLN A 268 -7.56 34.76 20.18
N VAL A 269 -7.53 33.93 21.23
CA VAL A 269 -8.46 34.05 22.37
C VAL A 269 -7.73 33.85 23.69
N VAL A 270 -8.30 34.40 24.78
CA VAL A 270 -7.86 34.20 26.14
C VAL A 270 -9.05 33.78 27.03
N ILE A 271 -8.78 32.98 28.04
CA ILE A 271 -9.78 32.64 29.08
C ILE A 271 -9.38 33.37 30.35
N LEU A 272 -10.23 34.31 30.76
CA LEU A 272 -10.12 34.98 32.09
C LEU A 272 -11.19 34.37 33.00
N SER A 273 -12.31 35.08 33.20
CA SER A 273 -13.54 34.51 33.77
C SER A 273 -14.54 34.08 32.68
N LEU A 274 -14.40 34.64 31.50
CA LEU A 274 -15.12 34.36 30.25
C LEU A 274 -14.10 34.18 29.11
N ILE A 275 -14.54 33.71 27.93
CA ILE A 275 -13.68 33.62 26.75
C ILE A 275 -13.75 34.95 26.00
N HIS A 276 -12.57 35.50 25.66
CA HIS A 276 -12.38 36.78 24.94
C HIS A 276 -11.49 36.56 23.70
N ILE A 277 -11.68 37.43 22.71
CA ILE A 277 -10.75 37.62 21.60
C ILE A 277 -9.77 38.75 21.86
#